data_6c0d6484ebaa885e37ca5953a70c60dc
#
_entry.id   6c0d6484ebaa885e37ca5953a70c60dc
#
_cell.length_a   1.000
_cell.length_b   1.000
_cell.length_c   1.000
_cell.angle_alpha   90.00
_cell.angle_beta   90.00
_cell.angle_gamma   90.00
#
_symmetry.space_group_name_H-M   'P 1'
#
loop_
_entity.id
_entity.type
_entity.pdbx_description
1 polymer ?
#
loop_
_entity_poly.entity_id
_entity_poly.type
_entity_poly.pdbx_seq_one_letter_code
_entity_poly.pdbx_strand_id
1 'polypeptide(L)'
;MKKLLLPFLLIVLAAVAFWLWRSNTGSTLTGPLSDFAVPDTASVDRIFIADKQGLTADLRRVNGRWTVNGLPANQFNVGTLLKVFVRVEVRTPVAKSMEAMTLKLMASNAVKVEIYTGGDEPEKIWWLGHGTPDHFGVFALLEKPGTGRSDSPFVLGMSGFTGLINTRFHARQDEWRSTELAIHPDLNSITSVKVEHPMQDSAGYTITYGGDRNMAVLDEQGSPLPFDSVIVMDVLLHMRDAHFEYFERTYPKARKDSIMASVPWHVLTITTKDGHSQRLPFWKKKPYEGEKNADFELLIEDGDRMHSLLDDTALVVVQRYWFDRMVPYLGQVAKR
;
A
#
# COMPACT_ATOMS: atom_id res chain seq x y z
N MET A 1 -69.18 12.04 -28.03
CA MET A 1 -67.84 11.74 -28.50
C MET A 1 -66.76 12.79 -28.08
N LYS A 2 -67.08 14.09 -28.00
CA LYS A 2 -66.11 15.18 -27.65
C LYS A 2 -65.63 15.15 -26.18
N LYS A 3 -66.37 14.56 -25.22
CA LYS A 3 -66.02 14.56 -23.78
C LYS A 3 -64.89 13.50 -23.38
N LEU A 4 -64.62 12.53 -24.26
CA LEU A 4 -63.58 11.51 -24.01
C LEU A 4 -62.25 11.85 -24.70
N LEU A 5 -62.22 12.82 -25.59
CA LEU A 5 -61.00 13.21 -26.32
C LEU A 5 -59.94 13.90 -25.40
N LEU A 6 -60.38 14.69 -24.43
CA LEU A 6 -59.51 15.40 -23.51
C LEU A 6 -58.75 14.47 -22.55
N PRO A 7 -59.41 13.52 -21.86
CA PRO A 7 -58.69 12.56 -21.01
C PRO A 7 -57.80 11.61 -21.81
N PHE A 8 -58.17 11.23 -23.02
CA PHE A 8 -57.29 10.41 -23.90
C PHE A 8 -56.02 11.18 -24.29
N LEU A 9 -56.16 12.47 -24.65
CA LEU A 9 -55.01 13.32 -24.98
C LEU A 9 -54.03 13.48 -23.79
N LEU A 10 -54.60 13.63 -22.57
CA LEU A 10 -53.81 13.71 -21.34
C LEU A 10 -53.03 12.41 -21.05
N ILE A 11 -53.63 11.24 -21.27
CA ILE A 11 -52.95 9.95 -21.09
C ILE A 11 -51.84 9.78 -22.12
N VAL A 12 -52.07 10.15 -23.37
CA VAL A 12 -51.04 10.10 -24.42
C VAL A 12 -49.87 11.04 -24.09
N LEU A 13 -50.18 12.27 -23.65
CA LEU A 13 -49.15 13.23 -23.24
C LEU A 13 -48.35 12.72 -22.02
N ALA A 14 -49.01 12.14 -21.02
CA ALA A 14 -48.37 11.55 -19.87
C ALA A 14 -47.49 10.35 -20.26
N ALA A 15 -47.94 9.49 -21.17
CA ALA A 15 -47.16 8.37 -21.68
C ALA A 15 -45.93 8.82 -22.48
N VAL A 16 -46.07 9.86 -23.31
CA VAL A 16 -44.96 10.48 -24.06
C VAL A 16 -43.97 11.16 -23.10
N ALA A 17 -44.45 11.90 -22.11
CA ALA A 17 -43.62 12.52 -21.10
C ALA A 17 -42.86 11.48 -20.26
N PHE A 18 -43.53 10.40 -19.86
CA PHE A 18 -42.90 9.27 -19.15
C PHE A 18 -41.89 8.55 -20.04
N TRP A 19 -42.18 8.32 -21.30
CA TRP A 19 -41.25 7.74 -22.27
C TRP A 19 -40.05 8.63 -22.51
N LEU A 20 -40.22 9.93 -22.70
CA LEU A 20 -39.15 10.92 -22.80
C LEU A 20 -38.33 11.03 -21.52
N TRP A 21 -38.99 11.01 -20.36
CA TRP A 21 -38.28 11.00 -19.07
C TRP A 21 -37.43 9.73 -18.89
N ARG A 22 -37.99 8.57 -19.23
CA ARG A 22 -37.27 7.28 -19.18
C ARG A 22 -36.16 7.18 -20.24
N SER A 23 -36.35 7.75 -21.42
CA SER A 23 -35.33 7.79 -22.47
C SER A 23 -34.24 8.83 -22.20
N ASN A 24 -34.57 9.91 -21.47
CA ASN A 24 -33.63 10.98 -21.12
C ASN A 24 -32.95 10.80 -19.76
N THR A 25 -33.19 9.71 -19.03
CA THR A 25 -32.41 9.33 -17.83
C THR A 25 -31.05 8.70 -18.18
N GLY A 26 -30.72 8.52 -19.46
CA GLY A 26 -29.36 8.34 -19.93
C GLY A 26 -28.61 9.67 -19.79
N SER A 27 -27.65 9.75 -18.87
CA SER A 27 -26.70 10.86 -18.77
C SER A 27 -26.23 11.24 -20.18
N THR A 28 -26.29 12.52 -20.56
CA THR A 28 -25.67 13.04 -21.81
C THR A 28 -24.17 12.84 -21.87
N LEU A 29 -23.59 12.30 -20.80
CA LEU A 29 -22.18 11.88 -20.67
C LEU A 29 -21.93 10.42 -21.07
N THR A 30 -22.97 9.63 -21.39
CA THR A 30 -22.86 8.25 -21.87
C THR A 30 -22.61 8.21 -23.38
N GLY A 31 -21.46 8.72 -23.81
CA GLY A 31 -20.89 8.29 -25.07
C GLY A 31 -20.35 6.85 -24.92
N PRO A 32 -20.20 6.11 -26.03
CA PRO A 32 -19.51 4.83 -25.99
C PRO A 32 -18.13 5.03 -25.37
N LEU A 33 -17.73 4.15 -24.42
CA LEU A 33 -16.44 4.21 -23.70
C LEU A 33 -16.29 5.38 -22.68
N SER A 34 -17.35 5.69 -21.93
CA SER A 34 -17.30 6.60 -20.77
C SER A 34 -17.56 5.89 -19.43
N ASP A 35 -17.89 4.61 -19.43
CA ASP A 35 -18.20 3.80 -18.24
C ASP A 35 -16.92 3.24 -17.58
N PHE A 36 -16.12 4.11 -16.96
CA PHE A 36 -14.89 3.73 -16.28
C PHE A 36 -15.12 2.82 -15.07
N ALA A 37 -16.15 3.04 -14.28
CA ALA A 37 -16.38 2.31 -13.04
C ALA A 37 -16.41 0.78 -13.21
N VAL A 38 -15.87 0.08 -12.20
CA VAL A 38 -15.96 -1.37 -12.02
C VAL A 38 -16.68 -1.61 -10.69
N PRO A 39 -18.03 -1.76 -10.70
CA PRO A 39 -18.82 -1.86 -9.48
C PRO A 39 -18.55 -3.11 -8.67
N ASP A 40 -18.35 -4.25 -9.36
CA ASP A 40 -18.01 -5.54 -8.72
C ASP A 40 -16.48 -5.73 -8.64
N THR A 41 -15.89 -5.18 -7.58
CA THR A 41 -14.46 -5.39 -7.31
C THR A 41 -14.14 -6.75 -6.68
N ALA A 42 -15.17 -7.54 -6.31
CA ALA A 42 -14.95 -8.89 -5.83
C ALA A 42 -14.51 -9.82 -6.98
N SER A 43 -14.99 -9.57 -8.19
CA SER A 43 -14.59 -10.28 -9.41
C SER A 43 -13.20 -9.88 -9.93
N VAL A 44 -12.65 -8.72 -9.51
CA VAL A 44 -11.32 -8.28 -9.96
C VAL A 44 -10.26 -9.20 -9.35
N ASP A 45 -9.53 -9.90 -10.19
CA ASP A 45 -8.50 -10.86 -9.80
C ASP A 45 -7.08 -10.44 -10.19
N ARG A 46 -6.95 -9.51 -11.16
CA ARG A 46 -5.68 -8.95 -11.60
C ARG A 46 -5.80 -7.48 -11.97
N ILE A 47 -4.79 -6.70 -11.60
CA ILE A 47 -4.62 -5.30 -12.00
C ILE A 47 -3.18 -5.13 -12.47
N PHE A 48 -2.98 -4.77 -13.74
CA PHE A 48 -1.65 -4.51 -14.28
C PHE A 48 -1.47 -3.01 -14.51
N ILE A 49 -0.44 -2.44 -13.90
CA ILE A 49 -0.13 -1.01 -14.00
C ILE A 49 1.24 -0.86 -14.65
N ALA A 50 1.31 -0.02 -15.68
CA ALA A 50 2.55 0.28 -16.39
C ALA A 50 2.69 1.77 -16.67
N ASP A 51 3.89 2.30 -16.50
CA ASP A 51 4.21 3.69 -16.86
C ASP A 51 5.03 3.78 -18.15
N LYS A 52 5.34 4.99 -18.55
CA LYS A 52 6.15 5.27 -19.75
C LYS A 52 7.67 5.14 -19.54
N GLN A 53 8.11 4.94 -18.28
CA GLN A 53 9.50 4.69 -17.93
C GLN A 53 9.84 3.18 -17.93
N GLY A 54 8.86 2.32 -18.21
CA GLY A 54 9.05 0.86 -18.26
C GLY A 54 8.88 0.18 -16.91
N LEU A 55 8.43 0.90 -15.86
CA LEU A 55 8.07 0.29 -14.60
C LEU A 55 6.72 -0.40 -14.69
N THR A 56 6.58 -1.54 -14.03
CA THR A 56 5.34 -2.30 -14.01
C THR A 56 5.03 -2.86 -12.61
N ALA A 57 3.74 -2.89 -12.27
CA ALA A 57 3.22 -3.59 -11.10
C ALA A 57 2.08 -4.52 -11.55
N ASP A 58 2.28 -5.81 -11.44
CA ASP A 58 1.29 -6.86 -11.71
C ASP A 58 0.69 -7.33 -10.38
N LEU A 59 -0.45 -6.75 -10.02
CA LEU A 59 -1.20 -7.11 -8.83
C LEU A 59 -2.10 -8.30 -9.15
N ARG A 60 -2.00 -9.39 -8.38
CA ARG A 60 -2.82 -10.60 -8.55
C ARG A 60 -3.43 -11.03 -7.25
N ARG A 61 -4.67 -11.49 -7.29
CA ARG A 61 -5.36 -12.10 -6.15
C ARG A 61 -5.10 -13.60 -6.13
N VAL A 62 -4.34 -14.06 -5.14
CA VAL A 62 -3.98 -15.47 -4.96
C VAL A 62 -4.49 -15.93 -3.60
N ASN A 63 -5.34 -16.96 -3.55
CA ASN A 63 -5.93 -17.48 -2.32
C ASN A 63 -6.61 -16.39 -1.46
N GLY A 64 -7.28 -15.43 -2.10
CA GLY A 64 -7.98 -14.33 -1.44
C GLY A 64 -7.09 -13.15 -1.00
N ARG A 65 -5.77 -13.25 -1.11
CA ARG A 65 -4.81 -12.18 -0.81
C ARG A 65 -4.17 -11.63 -2.07
N TRP A 66 -3.84 -10.34 -2.05
CA TRP A 66 -3.15 -9.70 -3.17
C TRP A 66 -1.65 -9.90 -3.10
N THR A 67 -1.05 -10.10 -4.25
CA THR A 67 0.41 -10.10 -4.47
C THR A 67 0.77 -9.03 -5.50
N VAL A 68 2.01 -8.58 -5.52
CA VAL A 68 2.59 -7.71 -6.55
C VAL A 68 3.84 -8.36 -7.12
N ASN A 69 3.87 -8.62 -8.43
CA ASN A 69 4.99 -9.31 -9.11
C ASN A 69 5.40 -10.61 -8.38
N GLY A 70 4.43 -11.35 -7.83
CA GLY A 70 4.63 -12.59 -7.07
C GLY A 70 5.00 -12.43 -5.60
N LEU A 71 5.22 -11.19 -5.10
CA LEU A 71 5.53 -10.91 -3.69
C LEU A 71 4.27 -10.47 -2.93
N PRO A 72 4.18 -10.65 -1.60
CA PRO A 72 3.05 -10.17 -0.81
C PRO A 72 2.80 -8.68 -1.02
N ALA A 73 1.55 -8.31 -1.31
CA ALA A 73 1.14 -6.92 -1.47
C ALA A 73 0.52 -6.35 -0.18
N ASN A 74 0.59 -5.04 -0.04
CA ASN A 74 -0.11 -4.31 1.01
C ASN A 74 -1.62 -4.32 0.71
N GLN A 75 -2.38 -5.12 1.47
CA GLN A 75 -3.81 -5.33 1.26
C GLN A 75 -4.61 -4.03 1.42
N PHE A 76 -4.17 -3.14 2.30
CA PHE A 76 -4.83 -1.84 2.50
C PHE A 76 -4.68 -0.94 1.28
N ASN A 77 -3.48 -0.86 0.69
CA ASN A 77 -3.22 -0.07 -0.51
C ASN A 77 -4.04 -0.58 -1.70
N VAL A 78 -4.07 -1.90 -1.91
CA VAL A 78 -4.90 -2.50 -2.96
C VAL A 78 -6.39 -2.28 -2.69
N GLY A 79 -6.84 -2.43 -1.44
CA GLY A 79 -8.22 -2.13 -1.06
C GLY A 79 -8.60 -0.66 -1.32
N THR A 80 -7.67 0.27 -1.14
CA THR A 80 -7.87 1.69 -1.47
C THR A 80 -7.95 1.92 -2.98
N LEU A 81 -7.16 1.20 -3.77
CA LEU A 81 -7.26 1.23 -5.24
C LEU A 81 -8.61 0.68 -5.73
N LEU A 82 -9.06 -0.44 -5.19
CA LEU A 82 -10.37 -1.03 -5.53
C LEU A 82 -11.54 -0.07 -5.22
N LYS A 83 -11.44 0.75 -4.15
CA LYS A 83 -12.43 1.79 -3.87
C LYS A 83 -12.48 2.86 -4.97
N VAL A 84 -11.36 3.16 -5.62
CA VAL A 84 -11.36 4.08 -6.78
C VAL A 84 -12.15 3.46 -7.93
N PHE A 85 -11.98 2.18 -8.21
CA PHE A 85 -12.72 1.51 -9.29
C PHE A 85 -14.22 1.56 -9.12
N VAL A 86 -14.73 1.43 -7.90
CA VAL A 86 -16.18 1.54 -7.61
C VAL A 86 -16.67 2.98 -7.72
N ARG A 87 -15.88 3.95 -7.25
CA ARG A 87 -16.35 5.32 -7.01
C ARG A 87 -15.90 6.32 -8.07
N VAL A 88 -15.14 5.88 -9.07
CA VAL A 88 -14.74 6.76 -10.18
C VAL A 88 -15.98 7.25 -10.96
N GLU A 89 -15.94 8.50 -11.34
CA GLU A 89 -16.98 9.14 -12.12
C GLU A 89 -16.38 10.03 -13.21
N VAL A 90 -17.05 10.09 -14.34
CA VAL A 90 -16.74 11.06 -15.39
C VAL A 90 -17.36 12.38 -14.99
N ARG A 91 -16.54 13.40 -14.75
CA ARG A 91 -17.00 14.75 -14.42
C ARG A 91 -17.41 15.52 -15.66
N THR A 92 -16.56 15.47 -16.69
CA THR A 92 -16.82 16.15 -17.97
C THR A 92 -15.96 15.54 -19.07
N PRO A 93 -16.39 15.56 -20.33
CA PRO A 93 -15.48 15.36 -21.45
C PRO A 93 -14.51 16.55 -21.56
N VAL A 94 -13.35 16.33 -22.11
CA VAL A 94 -12.37 17.41 -22.36
C VAL A 94 -12.87 18.29 -23.50
N ALA A 95 -12.76 19.60 -23.33
CA ALA A 95 -13.16 20.56 -24.36
C ALA A 95 -12.36 20.34 -25.66
N LYS A 96 -13.03 20.42 -26.80
CA LYS A 96 -12.43 20.21 -28.14
C LYS A 96 -11.16 21.02 -28.37
N SER A 97 -11.09 22.24 -27.86
CA SER A 97 -9.91 23.13 -27.98
C SER A 97 -8.69 22.62 -27.21
N MET A 98 -8.88 21.80 -26.16
CA MET A 98 -7.81 21.25 -25.32
C MET A 98 -7.45 19.80 -25.67
N GLU A 99 -8.27 19.13 -26.46
CA GLU A 99 -8.20 17.70 -26.74
C GLU A 99 -6.85 17.28 -27.31
N ALA A 100 -6.39 17.95 -28.37
CA ALA A 100 -5.12 17.63 -29.03
C ALA A 100 -3.91 17.79 -28.11
N MET A 101 -3.90 18.83 -27.27
CA MET A 101 -2.83 19.06 -26.30
C MET A 101 -2.86 18.02 -25.18
N THR A 102 -4.04 17.71 -24.65
CA THR A 102 -4.25 16.68 -23.63
C THR A 102 -3.76 15.32 -24.12
N LEU A 103 -4.16 14.90 -25.33
CA LEU A 103 -3.72 13.64 -25.94
C LEU A 103 -2.20 13.59 -26.14
N LYS A 104 -1.59 14.70 -26.57
CA LYS A 104 -0.12 14.79 -26.72
C LYS A 104 0.60 14.59 -25.38
N LEU A 105 0.14 15.22 -24.31
CA LEU A 105 0.70 15.06 -22.97
C LEU A 105 0.47 13.63 -22.43
N MET A 106 -0.70 13.07 -22.62
CA MET A 106 -0.99 11.68 -22.23
C MET A 106 -0.13 10.66 -22.98
N ALA A 107 0.19 10.90 -24.24
CA ALA A 107 1.05 10.02 -25.02
C ALA A 107 2.45 9.84 -24.39
N SER A 108 2.96 10.87 -23.69
CA SER A 108 4.29 10.85 -23.08
C SER A 108 4.31 10.41 -21.61
N ASN A 109 3.21 10.59 -20.87
CA ASN A 109 3.23 10.40 -19.41
C ASN A 109 2.05 9.60 -18.85
N ALA A 110 1.15 9.08 -19.67
CA ALA A 110 0.01 8.31 -19.14
C ALA A 110 0.46 7.00 -18.51
N VAL A 111 -0.18 6.68 -17.39
CA VAL A 111 -0.11 5.38 -16.73
C VAL A 111 -1.21 4.49 -17.30
N LYS A 112 -0.86 3.32 -17.80
CA LYS A 112 -1.77 2.30 -18.29
C LYS A 112 -2.20 1.43 -17.11
N VAL A 113 -3.50 1.22 -16.94
CA VAL A 113 -4.07 0.35 -15.91
C VAL A 113 -5.01 -0.65 -16.59
N GLU A 114 -4.63 -1.91 -16.58
CA GLU A 114 -5.46 -3.01 -17.09
C GLU A 114 -6.17 -3.67 -15.91
N ILE A 115 -7.47 -3.89 -16.04
CA ILE A 115 -8.34 -4.45 -14.98
C ILE A 115 -8.94 -5.74 -15.53
N TYR A 116 -8.72 -6.84 -14.81
CA TYR A 116 -9.14 -8.19 -15.19
C TYR A 116 -10.14 -8.73 -14.18
N THR A 117 -11.11 -9.50 -14.68
CA THR A 117 -12.21 -10.11 -13.92
C THR A 117 -12.36 -11.60 -14.27
N GLY A 118 -11.28 -12.37 -14.16
CA GLY A 118 -11.26 -13.82 -14.38
C GLY A 118 -10.96 -14.29 -15.79
N GLY A 119 -10.53 -13.40 -16.69
CA GLY A 119 -10.13 -13.74 -18.07
C GLY A 119 -8.66 -13.43 -18.38
N ASP A 120 -8.20 -13.89 -19.54
CA ASP A 120 -6.85 -13.58 -20.05
C ASP A 120 -6.77 -12.17 -20.66
N GLU A 121 -7.90 -11.60 -21.07
CA GLU A 121 -8.01 -10.24 -21.58
C GLU A 121 -8.56 -9.31 -20.49
N PRO A 122 -8.07 -8.03 -20.42
CA PRO A 122 -8.60 -7.07 -19.49
C PRO A 122 -10.05 -6.70 -19.84
N GLU A 123 -10.91 -6.59 -18.84
CA GLU A 123 -12.28 -6.07 -19.02
C GLU A 123 -12.25 -4.60 -19.42
N LYS A 124 -11.35 -3.83 -18.78
CA LYS A 124 -11.17 -2.40 -19.04
C LYS A 124 -9.68 -2.03 -18.97
N ILE A 125 -9.30 -1.08 -19.80
CA ILE A 125 -7.98 -0.46 -19.77
C ILE A 125 -8.17 1.04 -19.57
N TRP A 126 -7.61 1.57 -18.50
CA TRP A 126 -7.58 3.01 -18.25
C TRP A 126 -6.22 3.57 -18.62
N TRP A 127 -6.22 4.66 -19.37
CA TRP A 127 -5.03 5.46 -19.62
C TRP A 127 -5.16 6.73 -18.81
N LEU A 128 -4.44 6.82 -17.69
CA LEU A 128 -4.51 7.94 -16.74
C LEU A 128 -3.39 8.93 -17.02
N GLY A 129 -3.76 10.16 -17.34
CA GLY A 129 -2.84 11.26 -17.59
C GLY A 129 -2.53 12.08 -16.33
N HIS A 130 -2.16 13.33 -16.56
CA HIS A 130 -1.92 14.31 -15.51
C HIS A 130 -3.23 14.85 -14.91
N GLY A 131 -3.12 15.50 -13.75
CA GLY A 131 -4.23 16.20 -13.13
C GLY A 131 -4.66 17.43 -13.91
N THR A 132 -5.91 17.82 -13.75
CA THR A 132 -6.40 19.10 -14.25
C THR A 132 -5.73 20.27 -13.52
N PRO A 133 -5.61 21.48 -14.12
CA PRO A 133 -4.97 22.65 -13.49
C PRO A 133 -5.60 23.06 -12.17
N ASP A 134 -6.89 22.80 -11.97
CA ASP A 134 -7.62 23.07 -10.74
C ASP A 134 -7.50 21.95 -9.69
N HIS A 135 -6.76 20.87 -10.00
CA HIS A 135 -6.58 19.69 -9.15
C HIS A 135 -7.86 18.93 -8.77
N PHE A 136 -8.97 19.15 -9.48
CA PHE A 136 -10.23 18.46 -9.20
C PHE A 136 -10.46 17.21 -10.02
N GLY A 137 -9.59 16.88 -10.98
CA GLY A 137 -9.74 15.69 -11.80
C GLY A 137 -8.46 15.26 -12.48
N VAL A 138 -8.56 14.14 -13.18
CA VAL A 138 -7.45 13.52 -13.92
C VAL A 138 -7.91 13.25 -15.35
N PHE A 139 -7.11 13.62 -16.34
CA PHE A 139 -7.38 13.28 -17.73
C PHE A 139 -7.24 11.78 -17.96
N ALA A 140 -8.21 11.17 -18.64
CA ALA A 140 -8.19 9.74 -18.89
C ALA A 140 -8.85 9.35 -20.23
N LEU A 141 -8.42 8.20 -20.75
CA LEU A 141 -9.08 7.49 -21.84
C LEU A 141 -9.48 6.11 -21.36
N LEU A 142 -10.64 5.63 -21.79
CA LEU A 142 -11.09 4.26 -21.58
C LEU A 142 -10.86 3.46 -22.85
N GLU A 143 -10.34 2.23 -22.70
CA GLU A 143 -10.25 1.25 -23.77
C GLU A 143 -10.90 -0.05 -23.29
N LYS A 144 -11.64 -0.69 -24.17
CA LYS A 144 -12.22 -2.02 -23.95
C LYS A 144 -11.84 -2.95 -25.08
N PRO A 145 -11.38 -4.17 -24.79
CA PRO A 145 -11.14 -5.18 -25.82
C PRO A 145 -12.38 -5.36 -26.73
N GLY A 146 -12.15 -5.50 -28.00
CA GLY A 146 -13.24 -5.66 -28.99
C GLY A 146 -14.01 -4.38 -29.33
N THR A 147 -13.98 -3.34 -28.50
CA THR A 147 -14.65 -2.05 -28.76
C THR A 147 -13.67 -0.95 -29.17
N GLY A 148 -12.44 -1.02 -28.69
CA GLY A 148 -11.40 -0.03 -28.93
C GLY A 148 -11.25 0.98 -27.80
N ARG A 149 -10.61 2.11 -28.10
CA ARG A 149 -10.31 3.19 -27.16
C ARG A 149 -11.19 4.40 -27.43
N SER A 150 -11.57 5.15 -26.41
CA SER A 150 -12.33 6.39 -26.53
C SER A 150 -11.59 7.42 -27.43
N ASP A 151 -12.31 8.04 -28.34
CA ASP A 151 -11.75 9.02 -29.29
C ASP A 151 -11.35 10.32 -28.58
N SER A 152 -12.06 10.70 -27.54
CA SER A 152 -11.86 11.92 -26.75
C SER A 152 -11.55 11.60 -25.30
N PRO A 153 -10.63 12.35 -24.67
CA PRO A 153 -10.34 12.17 -23.25
C PRO A 153 -11.45 12.76 -22.36
N PHE A 154 -11.54 12.20 -21.16
CA PHE A 154 -12.46 12.59 -20.10
C PHE A 154 -11.69 13.14 -18.89
N VAL A 155 -12.35 13.95 -18.10
CA VAL A 155 -11.89 14.32 -16.76
C VAL A 155 -12.57 13.39 -15.76
N LEU A 156 -11.75 12.58 -15.08
CA LEU A 156 -12.21 11.66 -14.04
C LEU A 156 -12.06 12.29 -12.65
N GLY A 157 -13.00 12.02 -11.80
CA GLY A 157 -12.94 12.23 -10.36
C GLY A 157 -13.38 11.00 -9.60
N MET A 158 -13.55 11.14 -8.31
CA MET A 158 -14.09 10.08 -7.45
C MET A 158 -15.18 10.69 -6.58
N SER A 159 -16.35 10.06 -6.57
CA SER A 159 -17.51 10.50 -5.78
C SER A 159 -17.15 10.63 -4.30
N GLY A 160 -17.45 11.81 -3.72
CA GLY A 160 -17.14 12.14 -2.31
C GLY A 160 -15.65 12.29 -2.00
N PHE A 161 -14.81 12.54 -3.02
CA PHE A 161 -13.38 12.81 -2.83
C PHE A 161 -12.97 14.04 -3.66
N THR A 162 -12.25 14.95 -2.99
CA THR A 162 -11.64 16.12 -3.64
C THR A 162 -10.13 15.88 -3.77
N GLY A 163 -9.62 15.88 -4.99
CA GLY A 163 -8.19 15.69 -5.28
C GLY A 163 -7.94 14.75 -6.47
N LEU A 164 -6.67 14.45 -6.67
CA LEU A 164 -6.18 13.69 -7.81
C LEU A 164 -6.17 12.18 -7.51
N ILE A 165 -6.85 11.40 -8.32
CA ILE A 165 -6.91 9.94 -8.17
C ILE A 165 -5.69 9.23 -8.77
N ASN A 166 -4.98 9.84 -9.73
CA ASN A 166 -3.81 9.24 -10.40
C ASN A 166 -2.64 8.95 -9.43
N THR A 167 -2.55 9.65 -8.31
CA THR A 167 -1.56 9.40 -7.25
C THR A 167 -1.70 8.05 -6.57
N ARG A 168 -2.74 7.28 -6.90
CA ARG A 168 -2.98 5.93 -6.37
C ARG A 168 -2.61 4.83 -7.36
N PHE A 169 -2.12 5.18 -8.54
CA PHE A 169 -1.79 4.22 -9.60
C PHE A 169 -0.29 4.21 -9.86
N HIS A 170 0.44 3.57 -8.94
CA HIS A 170 1.90 3.47 -9.02
C HIS A 170 2.31 2.26 -9.88
N ALA A 171 3.20 2.48 -10.86
CA ALA A 171 3.84 1.39 -11.59
C ALA A 171 5.03 0.77 -10.83
N ARG A 172 5.43 1.38 -9.70
CA ARG A 172 6.54 0.88 -8.88
C ARG A 172 6.05 -0.23 -7.95
N GLN A 173 6.70 -1.38 -8.01
CA GLN A 173 6.40 -2.54 -7.18
C GLN A 173 6.42 -2.21 -5.68
N ASP A 174 7.42 -1.46 -5.22
CA ASP A 174 7.62 -1.17 -3.80
C ASP A 174 6.46 -0.39 -3.15
N GLU A 175 5.69 0.39 -3.93
CA GLU A 175 4.51 1.10 -3.44
C GLU A 175 3.36 0.13 -3.07
N TRP A 176 3.43 -1.08 -3.61
CA TRP A 176 2.43 -2.11 -3.42
C TRP A 176 2.87 -3.24 -2.49
N ARG A 177 4.17 -3.36 -2.18
CA ARG A 177 4.67 -4.44 -1.32
C ARG A 177 4.11 -4.33 0.09
N SER A 178 3.86 -5.50 0.70
CA SER A 178 3.59 -5.57 2.15
C SER A 178 4.73 -4.96 2.92
N THR A 179 4.40 -4.25 4.00
CA THR A 179 5.37 -3.70 4.96
C THR A 179 5.54 -4.60 6.18
N GLU A 180 4.97 -5.79 6.17
CA GLU A 180 5.12 -6.80 7.22
C GLU A 180 6.61 -7.14 7.42
N LEU A 181 7.11 -7.03 8.67
CA LEU A 181 8.49 -7.34 9.02
C LEU A 181 8.56 -8.49 10.03
N ALA A 182 7.80 -8.43 11.12
CA ALA A 182 7.62 -9.54 12.06
C ALA A 182 6.14 -9.63 12.43
N ILE A 183 5.49 -10.71 12.01
CA ILE A 183 4.03 -10.89 12.17
C ILE A 183 3.77 -12.23 12.88
N HIS A 184 3.51 -12.13 14.17
CA HIS A 184 3.17 -13.27 15.04
C HIS A 184 1.86 -13.00 15.79
N PRO A 185 0.69 -13.04 15.11
CA PRO A 185 -0.61 -12.71 15.70
C PRO A 185 -0.98 -13.65 16.87
N ASP A 186 -0.57 -14.92 16.79
CA ASP A 186 -0.61 -15.86 17.91
C ASP A 186 0.78 -15.95 18.56
N LEU A 187 0.92 -15.29 19.71
CA LEU A 187 2.15 -15.33 20.50
C LEU A 187 2.53 -16.74 20.93
N ASN A 188 1.56 -17.65 21.08
CA ASN A 188 1.85 -19.05 21.42
C ASN A 188 2.63 -19.79 20.33
N SER A 189 2.74 -19.24 19.15
CA SER A 189 3.63 -19.79 18.11
C SER A 189 5.11 -19.54 18.41
N ILE A 190 5.45 -18.53 19.22
CA ILE A 190 6.82 -18.18 19.58
C ILE A 190 7.32 -19.12 20.70
N THR A 191 8.52 -19.62 20.58
CA THR A 191 9.20 -20.41 21.63
C THR A 191 10.31 -19.63 22.32
N SER A 192 11.02 -18.80 21.58
CA SER A 192 12.08 -17.96 22.15
C SER A 192 12.31 -16.69 21.35
N VAL A 193 12.80 -15.68 22.05
CA VAL A 193 13.21 -14.39 21.49
C VAL A 193 14.58 -14.06 22.07
N LYS A 194 15.62 -14.07 21.20
CA LYS A 194 16.97 -13.68 21.58
C LYS A 194 17.20 -12.22 21.19
N VAL A 195 17.72 -11.43 22.13
CA VAL A 195 18.09 -10.02 21.94
C VAL A 195 19.57 -9.86 22.17
N GLU A 196 20.28 -9.26 21.23
CA GLU A 196 21.71 -9.02 21.27
C GLU A 196 22.03 -7.56 20.95
N HIS A 197 23.09 -7.02 21.58
CA HIS A 197 23.53 -5.63 21.42
C HIS A 197 25.01 -5.57 21.02
N PRO A 198 25.39 -5.98 19.78
CA PRO A 198 26.79 -6.19 19.40
C PRO A 198 27.69 -4.95 19.45
N MET A 199 27.11 -3.74 19.40
CA MET A 199 27.86 -2.48 19.47
C MET A 199 27.97 -1.90 20.89
N GLN A 200 27.51 -2.62 21.90
CA GLN A 200 27.49 -2.12 23.29
C GLN A 200 27.95 -3.20 24.25
N ASP A 201 28.53 -2.78 25.36
CA ASP A 201 28.92 -3.69 26.48
C ASP A 201 27.66 -4.12 27.30
N SER A 202 26.55 -4.37 26.63
CA SER A 202 25.34 -4.89 27.24
C SER A 202 25.19 -6.34 26.86
N ALA A 203 25.09 -7.21 27.88
CA ALA A 203 24.85 -8.63 27.67
C ALA A 203 23.56 -8.89 26.89
N GLY A 204 23.62 -9.81 25.96
CA GLY A 204 22.46 -10.37 25.30
C GLY A 204 21.65 -11.23 26.28
N TYR A 205 20.42 -11.52 25.93
CA TYR A 205 19.55 -12.40 26.70
C TYR A 205 18.53 -13.11 25.82
N THR A 206 17.93 -14.15 26.35
CA THR A 206 16.89 -14.91 25.65
C THR A 206 15.62 -14.96 26.51
N ILE A 207 14.52 -14.51 25.93
CA ILE A 207 13.17 -14.72 26.49
C ILE A 207 12.70 -16.08 25.97
N THR A 208 12.32 -17.01 26.85
CA THR A 208 11.58 -18.22 26.49
C THR A 208 10.11 -18.02 26.78
N TYR A 209 9.26 -18.51 25.89
CA TYR A 209 7.81 -18.37 26.02
C TYR A 209 7.10 -19.69 25.76
N GLY A 210 6.38 -20.19 26.78
CA GLY A 210 5.67 -21.47 26.73
C GLY A 210 4.13 -21.31 26.60
N GLY A 211 3.66 -20.09 26.39
CA GLY A 211 2.23 -19.76 26.42
C GLY A 211 1.72 -19.48 27.86
N ASP A 212 0.49 -18.94 27.98
CA ASP A 212 -0.22 -18.72 29.25
C ASP A 212 0.61 -18.06 30.37
N ARG A 213 1.44 -17.06 30.02
CA ARG A 213 2.36 -16.34 30.91
C ARG A 213 3.53 -17.20 31.43
N ASN A 214 3.74 -18.38 30.91
CA ASN A 214 4.93 -19.17 31.22
C ASN A 214 6.12 -18.59 30.47
N MET A 215 6.88 -17.69 31.14
CA MET A 215 8.01 -16.96 30.57
C MET A 215 9.23 -17.13 31.48
N ALA A 216 10.40 -17.18 30.87
CA ALA A 216 11.66 -17.02 31.57
C ALA A 216 12.60 -16.12 30.75
N VAL A 217 13.51 -15.44 31.44
CA VAL A 217 14.60 -14.69 30.83
C VAL A 217 15.90 -15.41 31.22
N LEU A 218 16.71 -15.73 30.22
CA LEU A 218 17.98 -16.42 30.41
C LEU A 218 19.10 -15.48 29.97
N ASP A 219 20.22 -15.53 30.68
CA ASP A 219 21.47 -14.88 30.25
C ASP A 219 22.11 -15.61 29.05
N GLU A 220 23.25 -15.11 28.58
CA GLU A 220 23.99 -15.73 27.48
C GLU A 220 24.50 -17.15 27.78
N GLN A 221 24.64 -17.52 29.07
CA GLN A 221 25.05 -18.83 29.53
C GLN A 221 23.86 -19.77 29.75
N GLY A 222 22.62 -19.28 29.51
CA GLY A 222 21.38 -20.03 29.68
C GLY A 222 20.90 -20.10 31.13
N SER A 223 21.45 -19.30 32.05
CA SER A 223 21.03 -19.24 33.46
C SER A 223 19.80 -18.31 33.59
N PRO A 224 18.81 -18.70 34.40
CA PRO A 224 17.60 -17.88 34.59
C PRO A 224 17.89 -16.60 35.35
N LEU A 225 17.31 -15.49 34.88
CA LEU A 225 17.42 -14.18 35.50
C LEU A 225 16.07 -13.74 36.07
N PRO A 226 16.07 -13.01 37.22
CA PRO A 226 14.85 -12.31 37.68
C PRO A 226 14.49 -11.22 36.64
N PHE A 227 13.21 -11.13 36.28
CA PHE A 227 12.77 -10.24 35.22
C PHE A 227 11.45 -9.51 35.54
N ASP A 228 11.19 -8.42 34.85
CA ASP A 228 9.90 -7.73 34.85
C ASP A 228 8.98 -8.34 33.80
N SER A 229 7.93 -9.02 34.25
CA SER A 229 6.96 -9.69 33.37
C SER A 229 6.17 -8.73 32.50
N VAL A 230 6.02 -7.46 32.90
CA VAL A 230 5.31 -6.44 32.11
C VAL A 230 6.16 -6.05 30.91
N ILE A 231 7.47 -5.81 31.12
CA ILE A 231 8.40 -5.45 30.05
C ILE A 231 8.58 -6.62 29.08
N VAL A 232 8.75 -7.86 29.60
CA VAL A 232 8.85 -9.04 28.75
C VAL A 232 7.59 -9.25 27.90
N MET A 233 6.41 -9.06 28.49
CA MET A 233 5.16 -9.15 27.76
C MET A 233 5.04 -8.03 26.71
N ASP A 234 5.49 -6.81 27.00
CA ASP A 234 5.51 -5.70 26.03
C ASP A 234 6.39 -6.04 24.82
N VAL A 235 7.57 -6.63 25.05
CA VAL A 235 8.45 -7.15 23.96
C VAL A 235 7.67 -8.12 23.06
N LEU A 236 7.01 -9.13 23.65
CA LEU A 236 6.27 -10.13 22.90
C LEU A 236 5.07 -9.53 22.12
N LEU A 237 4.35 -8.61 22.77
CA LEU A 237 3.18 -7.97 22.15
C LEU A 237 3.54 -7.15 20.91
N HIS A 238 4.72 -6.51 20.90
CA HIS A 238 5.18 -5.74 19.72
C HIS A 238 5.55 -6.62 18.52
N MET A 239 5.72 -7.94 18.70
CA MET A 239 5.97 -8.90 17.61
C MET A 239 4.68 -9.37 16.92
N ARG A 240 3.49 -9.02 17.43
CA ARG A 240 2.24 -9.47 16.84
C ARG A 240 2.00 -8.89 15.46
N ASP A 241 2.42 -7.64 15.23
CA ASP A 241 2.09 -6.89 14.02
C ASP A 241 3.13 -5.77 13.78
N ALA A 242 4.39 -6.17 13.56
CA ALA A 242 5.49 -5.23 13.37
C ALA A 242 5.75 -4.98 11.88
N HIS A 243 5.62 -3.73 11.48
CA HIS A 243 5.79 -3.26 10.11
C HIS A 243 6.98 -2.32 9.98
N PHE A 244 7.67 -2.38 8.84
CA PHE A 244 8.63 -1.34 8.48
C PHE A 244 7.92 -0.12 7.86
N GLU A 245 8.59 1.04 7.86
CA GLU A 245 8.01 2.30 7.36
C GLU A 245 8.08 2.37 5.83
N TYR A 246 9.28 2.14 5.26
CA TYR A 246 9.51 2.15 3.82
C TYR A 246 10.82 1.43 3.44
N PHE A 247 10.95 1.07 2.14
CA PHE A 247 12.20 0.58 1.57
C PHE A 247 13.22 1.70 1.45
N GLU A 248 14.48 1.49 1.88
CA GLU A 248 15.54 2.47 1.70
C GLU A 248 15.89 2.62 0.21
N ARG A 249 15.42 3.70 -0.39
CA ARG A 249 15.58 3.97 -1.83
C ARG A 249 16.60 5.04 -2.12
N THR A 250 16.86 5.92 -1.15
CA THR A 250 17.70 7.10 -1.31
C THR A 250 19.18 6.73 -1.44
N TYR A 251 19.59 5.63 -0.80
CA TYR A 251 20.98 5.23 -0.81
C TYR A 251 21.36 4.42 -2.06
N PRO A 252 22.53 4.72 -2.67
CA PRO A 252 23.07 3.88 -3.73
C PRO A 252 23.40 2.48 -3.20
N LYS A 253 23.45 1.49 -4.11
CA LYS A 253 23.68 0.08 -3.77
C LYS A 253 24.91 -0.12 -2.87
N ALA A 254 26.04 0.50 -3.22
CA ALA A 254 27.29 0.36 -2.46
C ALA A 254 27.15 0.80 -1.00
N ARG A 255 26.34 1.85 -0.72
CA ARG A 255 26.07 2.30 0.66
C ARG A 255 25.19 1.31 1.40
N LYS A 256 24.17 0.76 0.74
CA LYS A 256 23.31 -0.27 1.33
C LYS A 256 24.10 -1.51 1.68
N ASP A 257 24.94 -1.99 0.75
CA ASP A 257 25.81 -3.15 0.95
C ASP A 257 26.78 -2.92 2.13
N SER A 258 27.34 -1.70 2.26
CA SER A 258 28.22 -1.32 3.37
C SER A 258 27.49 -1.33 4.73
N ILE A 259 26.23 -0.87 4.78
CA ILE A 259 25.43 -0.93 6.01
C ILE A 259 25.17 -2.38 6.39
N MET A 260 24.74 -3.21 5.47
CA MET A 260 24.41 -4.62 5.70
C MET A 260 25.63 -5.44 6.12
N ALA A 261 26.82 -5.07 5.66
CA ALA A 261 28.09 -5.72 6.05
C ALA A 261 28.65 -5.21 7.39
N SER A 262 28.13 -4.13 7.95
CA SER A 262 28.60 -3.57 9.22
C SER A 262 28.02 -4.31 10.42
N VAL A 263 28.64 -4.15 11.59
CA VAL A 263 28.11 -4.69 12.85
C VAL A 263 26.77 -4.01 13.16
N PRO A 264 25.69 -4.75 13.37
CA PRO A 264 24.40 -4.17 13.74
C PRO A 264 24.42 -3.61 15.17
N TRP A 265 23.61 -2.59 15.40
CA TRP A 265 23.42 -2.02 16.73
C TRP A 265 22.67 -2.97 17.65
N HIS A 266 21.58 -3.58 17.15
CA HIS A 266 20.82 -4.63 17.82
C HIS A 266 20.57 -5.79 16.87
N VAL A 267 20.37 -6.97 17.43
CA VAL A 267 19.89 -8.15 16.70
C VAL A 267 18.76 -8.79 17.49
N LEU A 268 17.65 -9.00 16.83
CA LEU A 268 16.51 -9.74 17.35
C LEU A 268 16.37 -11.05 16.59
N THR A 269 16.32 -12.18 17.29
CA THR A 269 16.03 -13.48 16.69
C THR A 269 14.80 -14.08 17.32
N ILE A 270 13.77 -14.31 16.51
CA ILE A 270 12.49 -14.88 16.92
C ILE A 270 12.45 -16.32 16.44
N THR A 271 12.27 -17.28 17.35
CA THR A 271 12.14 -18.70 17.03
C THR A 271 10.71 -19.17 17.32
N THR A 272 10.10 -19.88 16.38
CA THR A 272 8.74 -20.39 16.48
C THR A 272 8.70 -21.91 16.70
N LYS A 273 7.53 -22.44 17.09
CA LYS A 273 7.33 -23.88 17.42
C LYS A 273 7.61 -24.83 16.28
N ASP A 274 7.49 -24.38 15.03
CA ASP A 274 7.83 -25.14 13.82
C ASP A 274 9.33 -25.18 13.54
N GLY A 275 10.15 -24.54 14.41
CA GLY A 275 11.59 -24.48 14.28
C GLY A 275 12.10 -23.36 13.36
N HIS A 276 11.21 -22.57 12.75
CA HIS A 276 11.63 -21.42 11.97
C HIS A 276 12.25 -20.35 12.87
N SER A 277 13.36 -19.76 12.42
CA SER A 277 14.02 -18.65 13.12
C SER A 277 14.17 -17.46 12.17
N GLN A 278 13.56 -16.33 12.55
CA GLN A 278 13.70 -15.07 11.85
C GLN A 278 14.72 -14.20 12.58
N ARG A 279 15.74 -13.73 11.86
CA ARG A 279 16.75 -12.82 12.38
C ARG A 279 16.55 -11.41 11.83
N LEU A 280 16.43 -10.42 12.69
CA LEU A 280 16.23 -9.01 12.37
C LEU A 280 17.41 -8.20 12.93
N PRO A 281 18.38 -7.85 12.11
CA PRO A 281 19.44 -6.92 12.49
C PRO A 281 18.94 -5.47 12.36
N PHE A 282 19.39 -4.61 13.28
CA PHE A 282 19.08 -3.18 13.27
C PHE A 282 20.36 -2.37 13.26
N TRP A 283 20.44 -1.37 12.39
CA TRP A 283 21.56 -0.43 12.30
C TRP A 283 21.05 1.00 12.56
N LYS A 284 21.90 1.80 13.21
CA LYS A 284 21.63 3.23 13.33
C LYS A 284 21.51 3.87 11.95
N LYS A 285 20.46 4.67 11.75
CA LYS A 285 20.27 5.43 10.53
C LYS A 285 20.89 6.82 10.70
N LYS A 286 21.67 7.27 9.71
CA LYS A 286 22.07 8.67 9.63
C LYS A 286 20.93 9.50 9.01
N PRO A 287 20.75 10.77 9.43
CA PRO A 287 19.84 11.67 8.78
C PRO A 287 20.12 11.79 7.29
N TYR A 288 19.12 12.16 6.52
CA TYR A 288 19.35 12.56 5.14
C TYR A 288 20.11 13.89 5.10
N GLU A 289 20.85 14.13 4.01
CA GLU A 289 21.62 15.36 3.85
C GLU A 289 20.72 16.59 3.94
N GLY A 290 21.09 17.52 4.82
CA GLY A 290 20.33 18.75 5.06
C GLY A 290 19.13 18.62 6.01
N GLU A 291 18.87 17.42 6.58
CA GLU A 291 17.82 17.24 7.58
C GLU A 291 18.15 17.98 8.88
N LYS A 292 17.15 18.70 9.41
CA LYS A 292 17.31 19.58 10.57
C LYS A 292 16.31 19.23 11.67
N ASN A 293 16.70 19.53 12.93
CA ASN A 293 15.80 19.45 14.08
C ASN A 293 14.80 20.64 14.10
N ALA A 294 13.94 20.70 15.12
CA ALA A 294 12.97 21.77 15.31
C ALA A 294 13.62 23.18 15.49
N ASP A 295 14.87 23.22 15.94
CA ASP A 295 15.65 24.45 16.14
C ASP A 295 16.47 24.84 14.89
N PHE A 296 16.21 24.20 13.74
CA PHE A 296 16.89 24.39 12.45
C PHE A 296 18.38 24.00 12.44
N GLU A 297 18.86 23.25 13.41
CA GLU A 297 20.21 22.69 13.44
C GLU A 297 20.28 21.38 12.66
N LEU A 298 21.41 21.11 11.99
CA LEU A 298 21.61 19.85 11.26
C LEU A 298 21.60 18.67 12.22
N LEU A 299 20.77 17.68 11.90
CA LEU A 299 20.75 16.42 12.64
C LEU A 299 22.05 15.64 12.43
N ILE A 300 22.64 15.15 13.51
CA ILE A 300 23.85 14.30 13.51
C ILE A 300 23.44 12.82 13.46
N GLU A 301 22.33 12.46 14.10
CA GLU A 301 21.78 11.10 14.19
C GLU A 301 20.26 11.16 13.98
N ASP A 302 19.69 10.19 13.28
CA ASP A 302 18.23 10.01 13.17
C ASP A 302 17.75 9.33 14.46
N GLY A 303 17.12 10.14 15.34
CA GLY A 303 16.61 9.67 16.62
C GLY A 303 15.33 8.83 16.51
N ASP A 304 14.64 8.91 15.36
CA ASP A 304 13.31 8.31 15.20
C ASP A 304 13.33 7.01 14.39
N ARG A 305 14.40 6.76 13.63
CA ARG A 305 14.46 5.65 12.66
C ARG A 305 15.74 4.83 12.78
N MET A 306 15.63 3.58 12.37
CA MET A 306 16.72 2.63 12.20
C MET A 306 16.59 1.95 10.83
N HIS A 307 17.67 1.32 10.38
CA HIS A 307 17.61 0.35 9.28
C HIS A 307 17.39 -1.06 9.82
N SER A 308 16.70 -1.89 9.04
CA SER A 308 16.59 -3.33 9.23
C SER A 308 16.60 -4.04 7.89
N LEU A 309 16.48 -5.38 7.88
CA LEU A 309 16.39 -6.18 6.66
C LEU A 309 15.02 -6.86 6.54
N LEU A 310 14.49 -6.86 5.33
CA LEU A 310 13.39 -7.72 4.91
C LEU A 310 14.00 -8.87 4.09
N ASP A 311 13.68 -10.12 4.48
CA ASP A 311 14.11 -11.34 3.79
C ASP A 311 15.64 -11.39 3.53
N ASP A 312 16.43 -10.92 4.48
CA ASP A 312 17.91 -10.84 4.45
C ASP A 312 18.52 -10.10 3.24
N THR A 313 17.70 -9.44 2.42
CA THR A 313 18.16 -8.87 1.14
C THR A 313 17.79 -7.40 0.94
N ALA A 314 16.65 -6.96 1.44
CA ALA A 314 16.17 -5.62 1.22
C ALA A 314 16.33 -4.73 2.45
N LEU A 315 17.13 -3.66 2.33
CA LEU A 315 17.27 -2.67 3.40
C LEU A 315 16.00 -1.86 3.52
N VAL A 316 15.42 -1.87 4.72
CA VAL A 316 14.19 -1.16 5.07
C VAL A 316 14.43 -0.19 6.22
N VAL A 317 13.55 0.78 6.36
CA VAL A 317 13.56 1.76 7.45
C VAL A 317 12.43 1.41 8.42
N VAL A 318 12.74 1.37 9.69
CA VAL A 318 11.81 1.06 10.79
C VAL A 318 11.79 2.21 11.80
N GLN A 319 10.65 2.39 12.46
CA GLN A 319 10.47 3.42 13.48
C GLN A 319 11.01 2.93 14.84
N ARG A 320 11.91 3.68 15.45
CA ARG A 320 12.47 3.38 16.77
C ARG A 320 11.40 3.30 17.84
N TYR A 321 10.39 4.15 17.78
CA TYR A 321 9.25 4.14 18.71
C TYR A 321 8.64 2.74 18.89
N TRP A 322 8.55 1.94 17.81
CA TRP A 322 8.02 0.59 17.85
C TRP A 322 9.11 -0.43 18.18
N PHE A 323 10.23 -0.36 17.46
CA PHE A 323 11.24 -1.42 17.49
C PHE A 323 12.19 -1.35 18.69
N ASP A 324 12.45 -0.19 19.30
CA ASP A 324 13.22 -0.09 20.55
C ASP A 324 12.58 -0.89 21.69
N ARG A 325 11.24 -1.06 21.66
CA ARG A 325 10.48 -1.88 22.60
C ARG A 325 10.66 -3.39 22.39
N MET A 326 11.07 -3.81 21.20
CA MET A 326 11.35 -5.22 20.88
C MET A 326 12.79 -5.63 21.27
N VAL A 327 13.67 -4.66 21.48
CA VAL A 327 15.10 -4.88 21.80
C VAL A 327 15.54 -4.09 23.03
N PRO A 328 14.82 -4.12 24.17
CA PRO A 328 15.25 -3.43 25.39
C PRO A 328 16.60 -4.00 25.90
N TYR A 329 17.38 -3.17 26.55
CA TYR A 329 18.62 -3.61 27.20
C TYR A 329 18.33 -4.52 28.40
N LEU A 330 19.24 -5.44 28.70
CA LEU A 330 19.07 -6.36 29.81
C LEU A 330 18.75 -5.63 31.14
N GLY A 331 19.37 -4.48 31.39
CA GLY A 331 19.11 -3.68 32.60
C GLY A 331 17.68 -3.09 32.68
N GLN A 332 16.94 -3.06 31.58
CA GLN A 332 15.53 -2.67 31.54
C GLN A 332 14.61 -3.87 31.81
N VAL A 333 15.00 -5.07 31.36
CA VAL A 333 14.24 -6.31 31.46
C VAL A 333 14.43 -6.99 32.83
N ALA A 334 15.65 -6.97 33.35
CA ALA A 334 16.00 -7.59 34.62
C ALA A 334 15.38 -6.79 35.80
N LYS A 335 14.81 -7.49 36.76
CA LYS A 335 14.46 -6.90 38.07
C LYS A 335 15.71 -6.68 38.88
N ARG A 336 15.84 -5.50 39.45
CA ARG A 336 16.86 -5.20 40.45
C ARG A 336 16.56 -5.89 41.78
#